data_dcc1463d9639ff78064cf09c61583704
#
_entry.id   dcc1463d9639ff78064cf09c61583704
#
_cell.length_a   1.000
_cell.length_b   1.000
_cell.length_c   1.000
_cell.angle_alpha   90.00
_cell.angle_beta   90.00
_cell.angle_gamma   90.00
#
_symmetry.space_group_name_H-M   'P 1'
#
loop_
_entity.id
_entity.type
_entity.pdbx_description
1 polymer ?
#
loop_
_entity_poly.entity_id
_entity_poly.type
_entity_poly.pdbx_seq_one_letter_code
_entity_poly.pdbx_strand_id
1 'polypeptide(L)'
;MSEENSSAETPVQTENTQEPAAKQNQELPRDNEIEVSGILEILENKTGQLIDPSRNGKTKPDDPFVPRELIKRFKLKQGSFIEAKALHNDRFPNPKVRFIEKVDGALLEERKGRYSFQQMVSIAPDEQIRLEAEDGRATTRIMDLFCPIGKGTRGLIVAPPRTGKTTILHDIAHGVIENHPECHCLVLLVDERPEEVTDFKRSVNAEIYASSNDEVLKNHLRLAELTINRAKRLVEAGKDVVLLLDSITRLARAYNAASGKGGRTMTGGLDVRALEKPRQIFSAARNCEEGGSLTIIATALIETGSKMDELIFQEFKGTGNMEMVLDRKAAELRLWPAINLNASGTRKEELLLSGKYLEGAQFLRRALAGQKIEDAAEAMIDRFTQTKNNEDFLKLLQR
;
A
#
# COMPACT_ATOMS: atom_id res chain seq x y z
N MET A 1 8.49 -92.42 -24.61
CA MET A 1 8.19 -91.81 -25.90
C MET A 1 7.85 -90.40 -25.63
N SER A 2 8.86 -89.56 -25.70
CA SER A 2 9.16 -88.58 -26.77
C SER A 2 8.20 -87.35 -26.62
N GLU A 3 8.54 -86.13 -26.52
CA GLU A 3 9.74 -85.38 -26.96
C GLU A 3 9.77 -84.04 -26.17
N GLU A 4 10.99 -83.63 -25.91
CA GLU A 4 11.34 -82.28 -25.49
C GLU A 4 10.93 -81.22 -26.54
N ASN A 5 10.48 -80.10 -26.14
CA ASN A 5 10.73 -78.88 -26.91
C ASN A 5 10.98 -77.67 -26.01
N SER A 6 12.24 -77.29 -26.07
CA SER A 6 12.84 -76.09 -25.52
C SER A 6 12.33 -74.86 -26.28
N SER A 7 11.88 -73.83 -25.61
CA SER A 7 11.75 -72.50 -26.21
C SER A 7 12.36 -71.46 -25.25
N ALA A 8 13.42 -70.86 -25.78
CA ALA A 8 14.24 -69.84 -25.15
C ALA A 8 13.44 -68.58 -24.88
N GLU A 9 13.52 -68.07 -23.63
CA GLU A 9 13.11 -66.74 -23.25
C GLU A 9 14.16 -65.70 -23.65
N THR A 10 13.74 -64.74 -24.46
CA THR A 10 14.49 -63.55 -24.82
C THR A 10 14.25 -62.48 -23.76
N PRO A 11 15.26 -61.80 -23.20
CA PRO A 11 15.05 -60.75 -22.20
C PRO A 11 14.54 -59.47 -22.87
N VAL A 12 13.40 -59.00 -22.39
CA VAL A 12 12.83 -57.67 -22.71
C VAL A 12 13.73 -56.58 -22.15
N GLN A 13 14.34 -55.80 -23.02
CA GLN A 13 15.04 -54.58 -22.67
C GLN A 13 14.00 -53.51 -22.29
N THR A 14 14.00 -53.11 -21.01
CA THR A 14 13.29 -51.90 -20.51
C THR A 14 14.03 -50.66 -21.02
N GLU A 15 13.45 -50.00 -22.00
CA GLU A 15 13.87 -48.67 -22.42
C GLU A 15 13.62 -47.67 -21.29
N ASN A 16 14.72 -47.20 -20.73
CA ASN A 16 14.75 -46.08 -19.77
C ASN A 16 14.50 -44.79 -20.55
N THR A 17 13.25 -44.32 -20.57
CA THR A 17 12.89 -42.99 -21.09
C THR A 17 13.34 -41.95 -20.07
N GLN A 18 14.58 -41.50 -20.20
CA GLN A 18 15.06 -40.30 -19.52
C GLN A 18 14.36 -39.08 -20.13
N GLU A 19 13.50 -38.42 -19.35
CA GLU A 19 13.02 -37.06 -19.66
C GLU A 19 14.22 -36.13 -19.88
N PRO A 20 14.19 -35.29 -20.92
CA PRO A 20 15.29 -34.40 -21.19
C PRO A 20 15.32 -33.30 -20.07
N ALA A 21 16.35 -33.36 -19.25
CA ALA A 21 16.71 -32.28 -18.32
C ALA A 21 16.71 -30.95 -19.09
N ALA A 22 15.94 -29.99 -18.57
CA ALA A 22 15.88 -28.62 -19.09
C ALA A 22 17.30 -28.05 -19.17
N LYS A 23 17.81 -27.91 -20.38
CA LYS A 23 19.08 -27.24 -20.64
C LYS A 23 19.01 -25.82 -20.12
N GLN A 24 19.67 -25.55 -19.02
CA GLN A 24 20.03 -24.20 -18.61
C GLN A 24 20.97 -23.66 -19.71
N ASN A 25 20.43 -22.79 -20.56
CA ASN A 25 21.27 -22.02 -21.46
C ASN A 25 22.03 -20.98 -20.63
N GLN A 26 23.18 -21.36 -20.08
CA GLN A 26 24.22 -20.43 -19.69
C GLN A 26 24.88 -19.93 -21.00
N GLU A 27 24.28 -18.92 -21.63
CA GLU A 27 24.98 -18.18 -22.68
C GLU A 27 26.11 -17.38 -21.99
N LEU A 28 27.31 -17.49 -22.55
CA LEU A 28 28.48 -16.68 -22.14
C LEU A 28 28.14 -15.17 -22.17
N PRO A 29 28.67 -14.38 -21.22
CA PRO A 29 28.42 -12.92 -21.20
C PRO A 29 28.86 -12.32 -22.54
N ARG A 30 27.97 -11.51 -23.13
CA ARG A 30 28.31 -10.71 -24.32
C ARG A 30 28.81 -9.35 -23.86
N ASP A 31 29.77 -8.77 -24.57
CA ASP A 31 30.42 -7.48 -24.20
C ASP A 31 29.48 -6.30 -23.93
N ASN A 32 28.16 -6.44 -24.24
CA ASN A 32 27.14 -5.40 -24.06
C ASN A 32 26.03 -5.80 -23.06
N GLU A 33 26.27 -6.78 -22.19
CA GLU A 33 25.30 -7.20 -21.17
C GLU A 33 25.43 -6.33 -19.92
N ILE A 34 24.33 -5.72 -19.47
CA ILE A 34 24.24 -4.89 -18.27
C ILE A 34 23.22 -5.43 -17.29
N GLU A 35 23.47 -5.25 -16.00
CA GLU A 35 22.48 -5.52 -14.95
C GLU A 35 21.49 -4.37 -14.88
N VAL A 36 20.21 -4.71 -14.79
CA VAL A 36 19.10 -3.76 -14.70
C VAL A 36 18.12 -4.22 -13.63
N SER A 37 17.54 -3.27 -12.92
CA SER A 37 16.47 -3.57 -11.98
C SER A 37 15.40 -2.48 -11.99
N GLY A 38 14.20 -2.83 -11.57
CA GLY A 38 13.10 -1.86 -11.48
C GLY A 38 11.74 -2.51 -11.30
N ILE A 39 10.75 -1.66 -11.11
CA ILE A 39 9.35 -2.06 -10.98
C ILE A 39 8.75 -2.23 -12.36
N LEU A 40 8.23 -3.42 -12.64
CA LEU A 40 7.61 -3.75 -13.91
C LEU A 40 6.29 -2.99 -14.09
N GLU A 41 6.24 -2.15 -15.11
CA GLU A 41 5.02 -1.61 -15.66
C GLU A 41 4.69 -2.32 -16.98
N ILE A 42 3.50 -2.92 -17.06
CA ILE A 42 3.02 -3.59 -18.27
C ILE A 42 2.18 -2.59 -19.07
N LEU A 43 2.57 -2.38 -20.33
CA LEU A 43 1.94 -1.44 -21.23
C LEU A 43 0.72 -2.06 -21.96
N GLU A 44 -0.10 -1.24 -22.62
CA GLU A 44 -1.30 -1.68 -23.36
C GLU A 44 -0.98 -2.72 -24.45
N ASN A 45 0.19 -2.62 -25.10
CA ASN A 45 0.69 -3.58 -26.08
C ASN A 45 1.23 -4.90 -25.48
N LYS A 46 1.09 -5.06 -24.15
CA LYS A 46 1.55 -6.23 -23.36
C LYS A 46 3.07 -6.41 -23.31
N THR A 47 3.84 -5.41 -23.67
CA THR A 47 5.25 -5.31 -23.34
C THR A 47 5.41 -4.66 -21.99
N GLY A 48 6.62 -4.61 -21.43
CA GLY A 48 6.88 -3.97 -20.15
C GLY A 48 8.07 -3.03 -20.19
N GLN A 49 8.16 -2.21 -19.17
CA GLN A 49 9.32 -1.39 -18.85
C GLN A 49 9.64 -1.50 -17.36
N LEU A 50 10.91 -1.37 -17.00
CA LEU A 50 11.36 -1.37 -15.61
C LEU A 50 11.56 0.07 -15.15
N ILE A 51 10.75 0.49 -14.20
CA ILE A 51 10.81 1.83 -13.62
C ILE A 51 11.68 1.79 -12.38
N ASP A 52 12.65 2.68 -12.30
CA ASP A 52 13.46 2.87 -11.10
C ASP A 52 12.60 3.40 -9.95
N PRO A 53 12.54 2.70 -8.79
CA PRO A 53 11.73 3.13 -7.63
C PRO A 53 12.05 4.55 -7.14
N SER A 54 13.32 4.97 -7.23
CA SER A 54 13.76 6.30 -6.77
C SER A 54 13.16 7.46 -7.56
N ARG A 55 12.59 7.17 -8.73
CA ARG A 55 11.98 8.17 -9.62
C ARG A 55 10.49 8.41 -9.39
N ASN A 56 9.94 7.88 -8.28
CA ASN A 56 8.54 8.11 -7.90
C ASN A 56 7.51 7.69 -8.98
N GLY A 57 7.80 6.59 -9.66
CA GLY A 57 6.96 6.07 -10.73
C GLY A 57 7.07 6.84 -12.06
N LYS A 58 7.98 7.80 -12.19
CA LYS A 58 8.22 8.52 -13.45
C LYS A 58 9.01 7.65 -14.41
N THR A 59 8.52 7.55 -15.65
CA THR A 59 9.16 6.81 -16.75
C THR A 59 10.16 7.66 -17.48
N LYS A 60 11.17 7.02 -18.07
CA LYS A 60 12.15 7.64 -19.00
C LYS A 60 12.23 6.84 -20.29
N PRO A 61 12.67 7.49 -21.40
CA PRO A 61 12.87 6.79 -22.66
C PRO A 61 13.91 5.68 -22.62
N ASP A 62 14.84 5.74 -21.67
CA ASP A 62 15.92 4.78 -21.43
C ASP A 62 15.57 3.67 -20.42
N ASP A 63 14.35 3.63 -19.92
CA ASP A 63 13.90 2.56 -19.01
C ASP A 63 14.01 1.19 -19.70
N PRO A 64 14.57 0.16 -19.02
CA PRO A 64 14.77 -1.15 -19.61
C PRO A 64 13.47 -1.77 -20.14
N PHE A 65 13.49 -2.21 -21.37
CA PHE A 65 12.36 -2.81 -22.07
C PHE A 65 12.23 -4.31 -21.75
N VAL A 66 11.04 -4.75 -21.33
CA VAL A 66 10.72 -6.15 -21.06
C VAL A 66 9.86 -6.75 -22.18
N PRO A 67 10.40 -7.72 -22.96
CA PRO A 67 9.64 -8.37 -24.02
C PRO A 67 8.40 -9.11 -23.51
N ARG A 68 7.33 -9.10 -24.32
CA ARG A 68 6.07 -9.81 -24.04
C ARG A 68 6.26 -11.30 -23.78
N GLU A 69 7.23 -11.91 -24.46
CA GLU A 69 7.57 -13.34 -24.34
C GLU A 69 8.04 -13.67 -22.92
N LEU A 70 8.90 -12.82 -22.33
CA LEU A 70 9.39 -12.99 -20.96
C LEU A 70 8.25 -12.81 -19.96
N ILE A 71 7.39 -11.78 -20.15
CA ILE A 71 6.23 -11.54 -19.29
C ILE A 71 5.32 -12.76 -19.26
N LYS A 72 5.02 -13.35 -20.42
CA LYS A 72 4.18 -14.55 -20.51
C LYS A 72 4.86 -15.79 -19.93
N ARG A 73 6.13 -16.05 -20.34
CA ARG A 73 6.90 -17.23 -19.94
C ARG A 73 7.02 -17.33 -18.41
N PHE A 74 7.35 -16.22 -17.76
CA PHE A 74 7.58 -16.18 -16.32
C PHE A 74 6.37 -15.70 -15.53
N LYS A 75 5.21 -15.51 -16.18
CA LYS A 75 3.96 -15.03 -15.57
C LYS A 75 4.19 -13.78 -14.71
N LEU A 76 4.98 -12.82 -15.24
CA LEU A 76 5.28 -11.60 -14.55
C LEU A 76 4.01 -10.74 -14.41
N LYS A 77 3.89 -10.06 -13.29
CA LYS A 77 2.72 -9.25 -12.96
C LYS A 77 3.10 -7.77 -12.84
N GLN A 78 2.14 -6.92 -13.12
CA GLN A 78 2.25 -5.46 -12.87
C GLN A 78 2.71 -5.19 -11.43
N GLY A 79 3.70 -4.30 -11.25
CA GLY A 79 4.21 -3.89 -9.96
C GLY A 79 5.27 -4.81 -9.34
N SER A 80 5.64 -5.93 -10.00
CA SER A 80 6.77 -6.76 -9.54
C SER A 80 8.10 -6.03 -9.67
N PHE A 81 8.96 -6.13 -8.67
CA PHE A 81 10.35 -5.70 -8.78
C PHE A 81 11.18 -6.78 -9.46
N ILE A 82 11.83 -6.42 -10.56
CA ILE A 82 12.59 -7.33 -11.40
C ILE A 82 14.07 -6.99 -11.32
N GLU A 83 14.90 -8.00 -11.05
CA GLU A 83 16.34 -7.95 -11.24
C GLU A 83 16.67 -8.83 -12.46
N ALA A 84 17.40 -8.28 -13.43
CA ALA A 84 17.55 -8.89 -14.74
C ALA A 84 18.84 -8.48 -15.43
N LYS A 85 19.26 -9.25 -16.44
CA LYS A 85 20.28 -8.86 -17.41
C LYS A 85 19.64 -8.39 -18.71
N ALA A 86 20.13 -7.26 -19.20
CA ALA A 86 19.67 -6.64 -20.44
C ALA A 86 20.82 -6.41 -21.40
N LEU A 87 20.52 -6.43 -22.70
CA LEU A 87 21.46 -6.04 -23.72
C LEU A 87 21.26 -4.58 -24.09
N HIS A 88 22.32 -3.80 -23.99
CA HIS A 88 22.36 -2.47 -24.57
C HIS A 88 22.56 -2.54 -26.10
N ASN A 89 21.85 -1.69 -26.82
CA ASN A 89 21.96 -1.60 -28.27
C ASN A 89 22.00 -0.13 -28.68
N ASP A 90 23.04 0.28 -29.38
CA ASP A 90 23.25 1.66 -29.81
C ASP A 90 22.13 2.23 -30.69
N ARG A 91 21.27 1.37 -31.26
CA ARG A 91 20.12 1.80 -32.09
C ARG A 91 18.90 2.25 -31.27
N PHE A 92 18.79 1.82 -29.99
CA PHE A 92 17.65 2.13 -29.12
C PHE A 92 18.15 2.60 -27.76
N PRO A 93 17.56 3.66 -27.18
CA PRO A 93 17.99 4.22 -25.91
C PRO A 93 17.75 3.26 -24.74
N ASN A 94 16.78 2.34 -24.84
CA ASN A 94 16.36 1.45 -23.78
C ASN A 94 16.99 0.05 -23.92
N PRO A 95 17.70 -0.45 -22.89
CA PRO A 95 18.24 -1.79 -22.85
C PRO A 95 17.11 -2.83 -22.93
N LYS A 96 17.34 -3.93 -23.67
CA LYS A 96 16.36 -5.01 -23.81
C LYS A 96 16.67 -6.14 -22.83
N VAL A 97 15.76 -6.39 -21.89
CA VAL A 97 15.86 -7.51 -20.93
C VAL A 97 15.90 -8.85 -21.66
N ARG A 98 16.88 -9.69 -21.28
CA ARG A 98 17.09 -11.03 -21.83
C ARG A 98 16.90 -12.12 -20.80
N PHE A 99 17.45 -11.95 -19.61
CA PHE A 99 17.36 -12.90 -18.52
C PHE A 99 16.82 -12.24 -17.27
N ILE A 100 15.90 -12.94 -16.62
CA ILE A 100 15.36 -12.51 -15.32
C ILE A 100 16.04 -13.35 -14.26
N GLU A 101 16.70 -12.69 -13.33
CA GLU A 101 17.40 -13.33 -12.23
C GLU A 101 16.47 -13.49 -11.03
N LYS A 102 15.86 -12.39 -10.58
CA LYS A 102 14.93 -12.39 -9.44
C LYS A 102 13.67 -11.59 -9.72
N VAL A 103 12.63 -11.97 -9.02
CA VAL A 103 11.34 -11.26 -9.02
C VAL A 103 10.87 -11.12 -7.57
N ASP A 104 10.68 -9.87 -7.13
CA ASP A 104 10.31 -9.53 -5.75
C ASP A 104 11.26 -10.18 -4.72
N GLY A 105 12.58 -10.11 -5.01
CA GLY A 105 13.67 -10.61 -4.18
C GLY A 105 13.88 -12.12 -4.19
N ALA A 106 13.06 -12.90 -4.90
CA ALA A 106 13.16 -14.35 -4.96
C ALA A 106 13.60 -14.86 -6.34
N LEU A 107 14.33 -15.96 -6.39
CA LEU A 107 14.64 -16.68 -7.61
C LEU A 107 13.37 -17.20 -8.27
N LEU A 108 13.39 -17.36 -9.59
CA LEU A 108 12.21 -17.81 -10.36
C LEU A 108 11.65 -19.16 -9.87
N GLU A 109 12.53 -20.04 -9.39
CA GLU A 109 12.14 -21.37 -8.88
C GLU A 109 11.43 -21.29 -7.52
N GLU A 110 11.85 -20.39 -6.66
CA GLU A 110 11.28 -20.16 -5.32
C GLU A 110 9.88 -19.56 -5.36
N ARG A 111 9.48 -19.00 -6.49
CA ARG A 111 8.13 -18.45 -6.70
C ARG A 111 7.07 -19.52 -6.96
N LYS A 112 7.49 -20.76 -7.24
CA LYS A 112 6.54 -21.85 -7.47
C LYS A 112 5.76 -22.15 -6.18
N GLY A 113 4.42 -22.13 -6.27
CA GLY A 113 3.54 -22.39 -5.12
C GLY A 113 3.16 -21.17 -4.29
N ARG A 114 3.67 -19.97 -4.57
CA ARG A 114 3.20 -18.76 -3.89
C ARG A 114 1.75 -18.44 -4.28
N TYR A 115 0.94 -18.15 -3.27
CA TYR A 115 -0.44 -17.71 -3.47
C TYR A 115 -0.47 -16.32 -4.15
N SER A 116 -1.42 -16.13 -5.06
CA SER A 116 -1.71 -14.77 -5.53
C SER A 116 -2.51 -14.02 -4.47
N PHE A 117 -2.41 -12.71 -4.45
CA PHE A 117 -3.10 -11.85 -3.50
C PHE A 117 -4.62 -12.12 -3.39
N GLN A 118 -5.26 -12.50 -4.50
CA GLN A 118 -6.69 -12.83 -4.54
C GLN A 118 -7.01 -14.20 -3.92
N GLN A 119 -6.04 -15.10 -3.82
CA GLN A 119 -6.21 -16.45 -3.29
C GLN A 119 -5.92 -16.54 -1.79
N MET A 120 -5.26 -15.51 -1.23
CA MET A 120 -4.91 -15.47 0.19
C MET A 120 -6.16 -15.29 1.05
N VAL A 121 -6.19 -15.99 2.18
CA VAL A 121 -7.25 -15.87 3.20
C VAL A 121 -7.06 -14.57 3.97
N SER A 122 -8.13 -13.79 4.06
CA SER A 122 -8.13 -12.51 4.80
C SER A 122 -8.55 -12.73 6.24
N ILE A 123 -7.73 -12.31 7.17
CA ILE A 123 -8.00 -12.34 8.62
C ILE A 123 -8.16 -10.93 9.20
N ALA A 124 -8.71 -10.84 10.42
CA ALA A 124 -8.82 -9.53 11.09
C ALA A 124 -7.42 -9.04 11.51
N PRO A 125 -7.18 -7.72 11.50
CA PRO A 125 -5.98 -7.14 12.10
C PRO A 125 -5.89 -7.49 13.59
N ASP A 126 -4.78 -8.11 14.01
CA ASP A 126 -4.52 -8.60 15.38
C ASP A 126 -3.12 -8.21 15.89
N GLU A 127 -2.28 -7.64 15.04
CA GLU A 127 -0.97 -7.11 15.38
C GLU A 127 -0.97 -5.59 15.19
N GLN A 128 -0.74 -4.84 16.28
CA GLN A 128 -0.71 -3.38 16.24
C GLN A 128 0.57 -2.86 15.59
N ILE A 129 0.43 -1.91 14.68
CA ILE A 129 1.50 -1.05 14.18
C ILE A 129 1.57 0.16 15.10
N ARG A 130 2.49 0.15 16.07
CA ARG A 130 2.68 1.26 17.00
C ARG A 130 3.33 2.44 16.32
N LEU A 131 2.75 3.60 16.51
CA LEU A 131 3.21 4.85 15.90
C LEU A 131 3.98 5.75 16.87
N GLU A 132 3.85 5.53 18.17
CA GLU A 132 4.54 6.32 19.18
C GLU A 132 6.05 6.21 19.00
N ALA A 133 6.69 7.33 18.62
CA ALA A 133 8.10 7.46 18.36
C ALA A 133 8.81 8.17 19.51
N GLU A 134 10.15 8.15 19.53
CA GLU A 134 10.96 8.77 20.61
C GLU A 134 10.73 10.28 20.75
N ASP A 135 10.34 10.96 19.68
CA ASP A 135 10.02 12.40 19.70
C ASP A 135 8.74 12.75 20.49
N GLY A 136 7.95 11.76 20.88
CA GLY A 136 6.79 11.89 21.76
C GLY A 136 5.64 12.71 21.18
N ARG A 137 5.50 12.77 19.85
CA ARG A 137 4.44 13.55 19.17
C ARG A 137 3.06 13.15 19.66
N ALA A 138 2.26 14.15 20.03
CA ALA A 138 0.89 13.93 20.49
C ALA A 138 0.03 13.19 19.46
N THR A 139 0.23 13.43 18.16
CA THR A 139 -0.50 12.78 17.06
C THR A 139 -0.40 11.27 17.14
N THR A 140 0.82 10.72 17.14
CA THR A 140 1.07 9.27 17.11
C THR A 140 0.64 8.61 18.41
N ARG A 141 0.86 9.29 19.53
CA ARG A 141 0.44 8.84 20.88
C ARG A 141 -1.09 8.76 21.01
N ILE A 142 -1.81 9.76 20.51
CA ILE A 142 -3.28 9.75 20.46
C ILE A 142 -3.77 8.63 19.55
N MET A 143 -3.16 8.45 18.39
CA MET A 143 -3.55 7.41 17.46
C MET A 143 -3.43 6.02 18.07
N ASP A 144 -2.33 5.72 18.75
CA ASP A 144 -2.10 4.43 19.36
C ASP A 144 -3.13 4.06 20.42
N LEU A 145 -3.77 5.05 21.06
CA LEU A 145 -4.81 4.84 22.08
C LEU A 145 -6.24 4.91 21.51
N PHE A 146 -6.52 5.85 20.59
CA PHE A 146 -7.88 6.11 20.12
C PHE A 146 -8.19 5.50 18.74
N CYS A 147 -7.19 5.38 17.89
CA CYS A 147 -7.33 4.87 16.52
C CYS A 147 -6.20 3.89 16.20
N PRO A 148 -6.00 2.84 17.02
CA PRO A 148 -4.89 1.92 16.80
C PRO A 148 -4.95 1.34 15.39
N ILE A 149 -3.79 1.31 14.73
CA ILE A 149 -3.62 0.72 13.42
C ILE A 149 -3.06 -0.69 13.59
N GLY A 150 -3.65 -1.67 12.95
CA GLY A 150 -3.12 -3.03 12.90
C GLY A 150 -2.67 -3.42 11.49
N LYS A 151 -1.84 -4.44 11.36
CA LYS A 151 -1.46 -5.02 10.09
C LYS A 151 -2.72 -5.49 9.33
N GLY A 152 -2.96 -4.90 8.14
CA GLY A 152 -4.19 -5.13 7.38
C GLY A 152 -5.34 -4.15 7.63
N THR A 153 -5.12 -3.11 8.44
CA THR A 153 -6.12 -2.06 8.69
C THR A 153 -6.48 -1.31 7.42
N ARG A 154 -7.76 -1.01 7.30
CA ARG A 154 -8.34 -0.14 6.27
C ARG A 154 -8.82 1.13 6.95
N GLY A 155 -7.94 2.13 7.05
CA GLY A 155 -8.14 3.36 7.81
C GLY A 155 -8.53 4.54 6.93
N LEU A 156 -9.44 5.36 7.43
CA LEU A 156 -9.88 6.58 6.79
C LEU A 156 -9.60 7.78 7.70
N ILE A 157 -8.81 8.74 7.23
CA ILE A 157 -8.62 10.04 7.90
C ILE A 157 -9.57 11.04 7.23
N VAL A 158 -10.61 11.41 7.95
CA VAL A 158 -11.67 12.30 7.48
C VAL A 158 -11.30 13.73 7.86
N ALA A 159 -11.02 14.56 6.86
CA ALA A 159 -10.41 15.86 7.07
C ALA A 159 -11.15 16.99 6.34
N PRO A 160 -11.67 17.98 7.08
CA PRO A 160 -11.98 19.28 6.49
C PRO A 160 -10.70 19.95 5.95
N PRO A 161 -10.80 20.89 5.01
CA PRO A 161 -9.65 21.65 4.54
C PRO A 161 -8.91 22.37 5.68
N ARG A 162 -7.56 22.36 5.64
CA ARG A 162 -6.66 23.05 6.58
C ARG A 162 -6.69 22.52 8.03
N THR A 163 -6.96 21.23 8.22
CA THR A 163 -6.97 20.57 9.54
C THR A 163 -5.72 19.74 9.85
N GLY A 164 -4.63 19.92 9.10
CA GLY A 164 -3.36 19.22 9.35
C GLY A 164 -3.28 17.80 8.79
N LYS A 165 -4.14 17.45 7.81
CA LYS A 165 -4.17 16.15 7.14
C LYS A 165 -2.78 15.63 6.75
N THR A 166 -2.01 16.44 6.02
CA THR A 166 -0.68 16.08 5.50
C THR A 166 0.31 15.84 6.64
N THR A 167 0.30 16.67 7.68
CA THR A 167 1.14 16.50 8.88
C THR A 167 0.88 15.17 9.57
N ILE A 168 -0.39 14.76 9.71
CA ILE A 168 -0.73 13.47 10.32
C ILE A 168 -0.19 12.30 9.47
N LEU A 169 -0.26 12.38 8.14
CA LEU A 169 0.34 11.35 7.29
C LEU A 169 1.86 11.28 7.44
N HIS A 170 2.54 12.42 7.58
CA HIS A 170 3.97 12.46 7.89
C HIS A 170 4.27 11.79 9.24
N ASP A 171 3.49 12.11 10.28
CA ASP A 171 3.66 11.52 11.60
C ASP A 171 3.45 10.00 11.58
N ILE A 172 2.44 9.50 10.83
CA ILE A 172 2.21 8.06 10.64
C ILE A 172 3.40 7.43 9.92
N ALA A 173 3.87 8.05 8.82
CA ALA A 173 5.00 7.52 8.05
C ALA A 173 6.27 7.41 8.90
N HIS A 174 6.58 8.45 9.69
CA HIS A 174 7.71 8.45 10.62
C HIS A 174 7.58 7.35 11.67
N GLY A 175 6.42 7.23 12.33
CA GLY A 175 6.19 6.19 13.32
C GLY A 175 6.31 4.78 12.76
N VAL A 176 5.81 4.54 11.53
CA VAL A 176 5.97 3.24 10.84
C VAL A 176 7.44 2.95 10.55
N ILE A 177 8.18 3.90 9.99
CA ILE A 177 9.57 3.70 9.58
C ILE A 177 10.49 3.49 10.79
N GLU A 178 10.24 4.25 11.87
CA GLU A 178 11.05 4.17 13.10
C GLU A 178 10.80 2.88 13.87
N ASN A 179 9.52 2.53 14.09
CA ASN A 179 9.17 1.42 14.97
C ASN A 179 9.03 0.07 14.24
N HIS A 180 8.80 0.09 12.92
CA HIS A 180 8.51 -1.09 12.10
C HIS A 180 9.39 -1.13 10.84
N PRO A 181 10.73 -1.26 10.97
CA PRO A 181 11.64 -1.33 9.83
C PRO A 181 11.39 -2.57 8.93
N GLU A 182 10.68 -3.58 9.44
CA GLU A 182 10.22 -4.74 8.67
C GLU A 182 9.08 -4.39 7.71
N CYS A 183 8.30 -3.34 8.00
CA CYS A 183 7.18 -2.91 7.19
C CYS A 183 7.65 -2.08 5.98
N HIS A 184 7.12 -2.36 4.81
CA HIS A 184 7.39 -1.57 3.61
C HIS A 184 6.42 -0.40 3.51
N CYS A 185 6.92 0.81 3.74
CA CYS A 185 6.11 2.03 3.67
C CYS A 185 6.01 2.53 2.22
N LEU A 186 4.79 2.58 1.69
CA LEU A 186 4.44 3.16 0.40
C LEU A 186 3.63 4.44 0.61
N VAL A 187 3.86 5.44 -0.22
CA VAL A 187 3.08 6.67 -0.23
C VAL A 187 2.55 6.94 -1.63
N LEU A 188 1.25 7.16 -1.75
CA LEU A 188 0.58 7.54 -3.00
C LEU A 188 -0.05 8.92 -2.85
N LEU A 189 0.52 9.90 -3.53
CA LEU A 189 -0.01 11.27 -3.61
C LEU A 189 -0.67 11.48 -4.97
N VAL A 190 -1.97 11.79 -4.98
CA VAL A 190 -2.75 11.93 -6.20
C VAL A 190 -3.29 13.35 -6.33
N ASP A 191 -2.95 14.03 -7.44
CA ASP A 191 -3.43 15.38 -7.72
C ASP A 191 -3.10 16.36 -6.56
N GLU A 192 -1.93 16.18 -5.93
CA GLU A 192 -1.50 17.02 -4.80
C GLU A 192 -0.61 18.17 -5.30
N ARG A 193 -0.35 19.16 -4.46
CA ARG A 193 0.46 20.32 -4.83
C ARG A 193 1.93 19.92 -4.97
N PRO A 194 2.69 20.48 -5.94
CA PRO A 194 4.10 20.17 -6.15
C PRO A 194 4.96 20.37 -4.90
N GLU A 195 4.67 21.43 -4.11
CA GLU A 195 5.37 21.71 -2.85
C GLU A 195 5.12 20.65 -1.79
N GLU A 196 3.88 20.13 -1.65
CA GLU A 196 3.54 19.06 -0.70
C GLU A 196 4.19 17.73 -1.11
N VAL A 197 4.24 17.45 -2.41
CA VAL A 197 4.98 16.30 -2.96
C VAL A 197 6.47 16.38 -2.64
N THR A 198 7.06 17.57 -2.78
CA THR A 198 8.48 17.79 -2.49
C THR A 198 8.79 17.66 -1.01
N ASP A 199 7.92 18.20 -0.15
CA ASP A 199 8.05 18.10 1.30
C ASP A 199 8.01 16.64 1.76
N PHE A 200 7.04 15.88 1.27
CA PHE A 200 6.93 14.45 1.59
C PHE A 200 8.19 13.66 1.20
N LYS A 201 8.74 13.92 0.01
CA LYS A 201 9.97 13.26 -0.48
C LYS A 201 11.21 13.59 0.36
N ARG A 202 11.26 14.79 0.93
CA ARG A 202 12.42 15.23 1.72
C ARG A 202 12.37 14.76 3.16
N SER A 203 11.16 14.63 3.71
CA SER A 203 10.95 14.33 5.13
C SER A 203 10.75 12.86 5.43
N VAL A 204 10.33 12.04 4.44
CA VAL A 204 9.97 10.63 4.66
C VAL A 204 10.81 9.70 3.78
N ASN A 205 11.50 8.75 4.38
CA ASN A 205 12.26 7.72 3.68
C ASN A 205 11.36 6.52 3.32
N ALA A 206 10.44 6.72 2.36
CA ALA A 206 9.50 5.73 1.86
C ALA A 206 9.56 5.60 0.34
N GLU A 207 8.98 4.54 -0.20
CA GLU A 207 8.77 4.39 -1.64
C GLU A 207 7.56 5.24 -2.05
N ILE A 208 7.80 6.39 -2.73
CA ILE A 208 6.78 7.42 -2.99
C ILE A 208 6.36 7.40 -4.46
N TYR A 209 5.07 7.35 -4.71
CA TYR A 209 4.42 7.54 -6.00
C TYR A 209 3.60 8.82 -5.94
N ALA A 210 3.91 9.77 -6.79
CA ALA A 210 3.26 11.06 -6.71
C ALA A 210 2.94 11.63 -8.09
N SER A 211 1.73 12.15 -8.22
CA SER A 211 1.29 12.96 -9.34
C SER A 211 0.79 14.30 -8.83
N SER A 212 1.36 15.37 -9.35
CA SER A 212 0.98 16.74 -8.99
C SER A 212 -0.21 17.24 -9.83
N ASN A 213 -0.87 18.28 -9.35
CA ASN A 213 -2.09 18.82 -9.95
C ASN A 213 -1.90 19.47 -11.35
N ASP A 214 -0.66 19.66 -11.79
CA ASP A 214 -0.27 20.11 -13.13
C ASP A 214 -0.08 18.95 -14.11
N GLU A 215 -0.15 17.69 -13.65
CA GLU A 215 0.03 16.52 -14.51
C GLU A 215 -1.30 16.09 -15.18
N VAL A 216 -1.17 15.33 -16.27
CA VAL A 216 -2.34 14.84 -17.01
C VAL A 216 -3.10 13.75 -16.23
N LEU A 217 -4.42 13.74 -16.39
CA LEU A 217 -5.32 12.79 -15.73
C LEU A 217 -4.88 11.32 -15.85
N LYS A 218 -4.40 10.91 -17.04
CA LYS A 218 -3.93 9.55 -17.30
C LYS A 218 -2.81 9.14 -16.34
N ASN A 219 -1.94 10.08 -15.92
CA ASN A 219 -0.84 9.78 -15.02
C ASN A 219 -1.30 9.54 -13.58
N HIS A 220 -2.31 10.27 -13.10
CA HIS A 220 -2.91 10.01 -11.78
C HIS A 220 -3.43 8.57 -11.66
N LEU A 221 -4.15 8.10 -12.68
CA LEU A 221 -4.72 6.75 -12.70
C LEU A 221 -3.64 5.68 -12.84
N ARG A 222 -2.66 5.92 -13.72
CA ARG A 222 -1.52 5.02 -13.94
C ARG A 222 -0.74 4.77 -12.66
N LEU A 223 -0.38 5.84 -11.95
CA LEU A 223 0.39 5.74 -10.71
C LEU A 223 -0.40 5.03 -9.61
N ALA A 224 -1.70 5.31 -9.47
CA ALA A 224 -2.54 4.63 -8.50
C ALA A 224 -2.61 3.12 -8.77
N GLU A 225 -2.77 2.71 -10.03
CA GLU A 225 -2.79 1.30 -10.40
C GLU A 225 -1.41 0.63 -10.23
N LEU A 226 -0.32 1.33 -10.56
CA LEU A 226 1.03 0.83 -10.35
C LEU A 226 1.31 0.60 -8.87
N THR A 227 1.01 1.59 -8.01
CA THR A 227 1.24 1.53 -6.56
C THR A 227 0.48 0.40 -5.90
N ILE A 228 -0.83 0.25 -6.19
CA ILE A 228 -1.62 -0.82 -5.58
C ILE A 228 -1.16 -2.21 -6.07
N ASN A 229 -0.71 -2.33 -7.31
CA ASN A 229 -0.15 -3.58 -7.80
C ASN A 229 1.21 -3.86 -7.15
N ARG A 230 2.06 -2.84 -6.96
CA ARG A 230 3.32 -2.97 -6.21
C ARG A 230 3.07 -3.45 -4.78
N ALA A 231 2.14 -2.83 -4.06
CA ALA A 231 1.75 -3.26 -2.71
C ALA A 231 1.33 -4.74 -2.67
N LYS A 232 0.48 -5.17 -3.62
CA LYS A 232 0.06 -6.58 -3.71
C LYS A 232 1.23 -7.54 -3.98
N ARG A 233 2.22 -7.13 -4.77
CA ARG A 233 3.42 -7.99 -5.03
C ARG A 233 4.27 -8.14 -3.80
N LEU A 234 4.44 -7.08 -3.03
CA LEU A 234 5.14 -7.13 -1.74
C LEU A 234 4.45 -8.09 -0.76
N VAL A 235 3.11 -8.01 -0.64
CA VAL A 235 2.33 -8.94 0.21
C VAL A 235 2.46 -10.39 -0.28
N GLU A 236 2.40 -10.65 -1.59
CA GLU A 236 2.65 -11.99 -2.18
C GLU A 236 4.07 -12.50 -1.89
N ALA A 237 5.02 -11.60 -1.65
CA ALA A 237 6.39 -11.92 -1.23
C ALA A 237 6.54 -12.05 0.30
N GLY A 238 5.46 -11.99 1.07
CA GLY A 238 5.46 -12.12 2.53
C GLY A 238 5.83 -10.86 3.29
N LYS A 239 5.76 -9.68 2.65
CA LYS A 239 6.07 -8.40 3.30
C LYS A 239 4.82 -7.74 3.87
N ASP A 240 4.98 -7.11 5.03
CA ASP A 240 3.96 -6.21 5.58
C ASP A 240 4.11 -4.84 4.92
N VAL A 241 3.00 -4.35 4.39
CA VAL A 241 2.97 -3.10 3.61
C VAL A 241 2.03 -2.10 4.26
N VAL A 242 2.51 -0.88 4.45
CA VAL A 242 1.69 0.27 4.86
C VAL A 242 1.63 1.25 3.69
N LEU A 243 0.44 1.41 3.12
CA LEU A 243 0.17 2.36 2.04
C LEU A 243 -0.56 3.59 2.59
N LEU A 244 0.09 4.74 2.54
CA LEU A 244 -0.51 6.04 2.82
C LEU A 244 -1.03 6.66 1.52
N LEU A 245 -2.33 7.00 1.47
CA LEU A 245 -2.98 7.53 0.27
C LEU A 245 -3.54 8.93 0.50
N ASP A 246 -2.97 9.92 -0.13
CA ASP A 246 -3.47 11.29 -0.13
C ASP A 246 -3.87 11.74 -1.55
N SER A 247 -5.13 11.87 -1.86
CA SER A 247 -6.34 11.51 -1.12
C SER A 247 -7.25 10.61 -1.95
N ILE A 248 -8.06 9.79 -1.28
CA ILE A 248 -9.04 8.95 -1.98
C ILE A 248 -10.11 9.78 -2.66
N THR A 249 -10.44 10.95 -2.14
CA THR A 249 -11.37 11.89 -2.76
C THR A 249 -10.87 12.38 -4.11
N ARG A 250 -9.60 12.79 -4.20
CA ARG A 250 -8.97 13.22 -5.46
C ARG A 250 -8.83 12.07 -6.43
N LEU A 251 -8.46 10.88 -5.95
CA LEU A 251 -8.40 9.67 -6.75
C LEU A 251 -9.78 9.35 -7.37
N ALA A 252 -10.85 9.40 -6.57
CA ALA A 252 -12.22 9.18 -7.05
C ALA A 252 -12.65 10.24 -8.09
N ARG A 253 -12.30 11.51 -7.87
CA ARG A 253 -12.52 12.58 -8.85
C ARG A 253 -11.80 12.32 -10.18
N ALA A 254 -10.53 11.83 -10.11
CA ALA A 254 -9.75 11.50 -11.29
C ALA A 254 -10.40 10.35 -12.10
N TYR A 255 -10.86 9.29 -11.43
CA TYR A 255 -11.61 8.22 -12.09
C TYR A 255 -12.94 8.71 -12.66
N ASN A 256 -13.64 9.60 -11.96
CA ASN A 256 -14.88 10.20 -12.47
C ASN A 256 -14.64 11.04 -13.73
N ALA A 257 -13.60 11.85 -13.77
CA ALA A 257 -13.21 12.62 -14.93
C ALA A 257 -12.84 11.74 -16.13
N ALA A 258 -12.23 10.58 -15.88
CA ALA A 258 -11.85 9.62 -16.92
C ALA A 258 -13.03 8.79 -17.47
N SER A 259 -14.12 8.63 -16.71
CA SER A 259 -15.28 7.82 -17.11
C SER A 259 -16.08 8.43 -18.26
N GLY A 260 -15.85 9.71 -18.61
CA GLY A 260 -16.49 10.41 -19.74
C GLY A 260 -17.97 10.73 -19.53
N LYS A 261 -18.61 11.36 -20.55
CA LYS A 261 -20.01 11.85 -20.47
C LYS A 261 -21.08 10.78 -20.74
N GLY A 262 -20.74 9.49 -20.76
CA GLY A 262 -21.65 8.41 -21.21
C GLY A 262 -22.33 7.59 -20.11
N GLY A 263 -22.10 7.86 -18.82
CA GLY A 263 -22.64 7.10 -17.70
C GLY A 263 -23.91 7.68 -17.08
N ARG A 264 -24.60 6.85 -16.25
CA ARG A 264 -25.68 7.34 -15.37
C ARG A 264 -25.04 8.13 -14.24
N THR A 265 -25.19 9.45 -14.27
CA THR A 265 -24.68 10.34 -13.22
C THR A 265 -25.65 10.39 -12.03
N MET A 266 -25.12 10.22 -10.83
CA MET A 266 -25.82 10.51 -9.58
C MET A 266 -25.92 12.03 -9.36
N THR A 267 -26.73 12.43 -8.37
CA THR A 267 -26.74 13.82 -7.87
C THR A 267 -25.29 14.25 -7.56
N GLY A 268 -24.88 15.44 -8.01
CA GLY A 268 -23.49 15.92 -7.84
C GLY A 268 -22.52 15.55 -8.97
N GLY A 269 -22.99 14.94 -10.08
CA GLY A 269 -22.16 14.68 -11.26
C GLY A 269 -21.21 13.49 -11.14
N LEU A 270 -21.45 12.59 -10.18
CA LEU A 270 -20.66 11.38 -9.96
C LEU A 270 -21.20 10.22 -10.80
N ASP A 271 -20.37 9.58 -11.62
CA ASP A 271 -20.69 8.33 -12.30
C ASP A 271 -20.57 7.15 -11.31
N VAL A 272 -21.58 6.29 -11.24
CA VAL A 272 -21.60 5.11 -10.35
C VAL A 272 -20.38 4.20 -10.58
N ARG A 273 -19.94 4.08 -11.83
CA ARG A 273 -18.79 3.24 -12.21
C ARG A 273 -17.44 3.86 -11.80
N ALA A 274 -17.40 5.19 -11.67
CA ALA A 274 -16.18 5.91 -11.32
C ALA A 274 -15.61 5.51 -9.96
N LEU A 275 -16.45 5.06 -9.04
CA LEU A 275 -16.04 4.63 -7.70
C LEU A 275 -15.58 3.18 -7.61
N GLU A 276 -15.79 2.38 -8.66
CA GLU A 276 -15.46 0.95 -8.63
C GLU A 276 -13.96 0.71 -8.38
N LYS A 277 -13.10 1.38 -9.15
CA LYS A 277 -11.64 1.26 -9.00
C LYS A 277 -11.11 1.81 -7.68
N PRO A 278 -11.46 3.02 -7.24
CA PRO A 278 -11.09 3.52 -5.92
C PRO A 278 -11.54 2.60 -4.77
N ARG A 279 -12.75 2.02 -4.85
CA ARG A 279 -13.20 1.01 -3.89
C ARG A 279 -12.33 -0.24 -3.92
N GLN A 280 -12.00 -0.78 -5.09
CA GLN A 280 -11.13 -1.93 -5.25
C GLN A 280 -9.74 -1.68 -4.64
N ILE A 281 -9.21 -0.46 -4.81
CA ILE A 281 -7.93 -0.04 -4.24
C ILE A 281 -8.02 -0.04 -2.71
N PHE A 282 -8.98 0.69 -2.14
CA PHE A 282 -9.13 0.82 -0.69
C PHE A 282 -9.52 -0.50 0.00
N SER A 283 -10.39 -1.29 -0.63
CA SER A 283 -10.80 -2.62 -0.14
C SER A 283 -9.73 -3.70 -0.29
N ALA A 284 -8.60 -3.40 -0.92
CA ALA A 284 -7.48 -4.32 -0.98
C ALA A 284 -6.78 -4.49 0.38
N ALA A 285 -6.93 -3.53 1.31
CA ALA A 285 -6.35 -3.63 2.65
C ALA A 285 -6.87 -4.87 3.39
N ARG A 286 -5.94 -5.72 3.83
CA ARG A 286 -6.20 -6.97 4.57
C ARG A 286 -4.95 -7.51 5.23
N ASN A 287 -5.11 -8.23 6.32
CA ASN A 287 -4.10 -9.15 6.82
C ASN A 287 -4.29 -10.51 6.14
N CYS A 288 -3.21 -11.17 5.73
CA CYS A 288 -3.26 -12.42 4.97
C CYS A 288 -2.61 -13.55 5.76
N GLU A 289 -3.26 -14.71 5.81
CA GLU A 289 -2.77 -15.88 6.54
C GLU A 289 -1.54 -16.50 5.86
N GLU A 290 -1.50 -16.53 4.52
CA GLU A 290 -0.44 -17.20 3.75
C GLU A 290 0.63 -16.24 3.21
N GLY A 291 0.58 -14.97 3.59
CA GLY A 291 1.48 -13.92 3.06
C GLY A 291 1.77 -12.86 4.09
N GLY A 292 2.10 -11.66 3.61
CA GLY A 292 2.19 -10.47 4.44
C GLY A 292 0.84 -9.79 4.61
N SER A 293 0.86 -8.55 5.05
CA SER A 293 -0.33 -7.71 5.21
C SER A 293 -0.30 -6.48 4.31
N LEU A 294 -1.48 -5.97 3.96
CA LEU A 294 -1.64 -4.66 3.33
C LEU A 294 -2.50 -3.77 4.23
N THR A 295 -1.89 -2.80 4.85
CA THR A 295 -2.55 -1.72 5.58
C THR A 295 -2.69 -0.52 4.65
N ILE A 296 -3.89 0.07 4.56
CA ILE A 296 -4.12 1.29 3.77
C ILE A 296 -4.73 2.35 4.66
N ILE A 297 -4.03 3.48 4.79
CA ILE A 297 -4.51 4.68 5.47
C ILE A 297 -4.74 5.76 4.41
N ALA A 298 -6.01 6.06 4.14
CA ALA A 298 -6.39 7.02 3.12
C ALA A 298 -7.00 8.27 3.73
N THR A 299 -6.72 9.44 3.16
CA THR A 299 -7.39 10.67 3.53
C THR A 299 -8.64 10.89 2.69
N ALA A 300 -9.71 11.35 3.32
CA ALA A 300 -10.95 11.76 2.66
C ALA A 300 -11.26 13.22 2.99
N LEU A 301 -11.55 14.01 1.96
CA LEU A 301 -11.89 15.41 2.11
C LEU A 301 -13.40 15.56 2.35
N ILE A 302 -13.75 16.31 3.39
CA ILE A 302 -15.14 16.69 3.72
C ILE A 302 -15.25 18.21 3.84
N GLU A 303 -16.48 18.74 3.91
CA GLU A 303 -16.74 20.17 4.05
C GLU A 303 -16.07 21.06 2.98
N THR A 304 -15.90 20.53 1.77
CA THR A 304 -15.31 21.26 0.65
C THR A 304 -16.34 22.13 -0.08
N GLY A 305 -17.62 22.03 0.27
CA GLY A 305 -18.72 22.63 -0.45
C GLY A 305 -19.12 21.86 -1.73
N SER A 306 -18.45 20.74 -2.02
CA SER A 306 -18.73 19.88 -3.18
C SER A 306 -19.66 18.73 -2.80
N LYS A 307 -20.85 18.66 -3.42
CA LYS A 307 -21.76 17.52 -3.28
C LYS A 307 -21.14 16.20 -3.75
N MET A 308 -20.23 16.26 -4.71
CA MET A 308 -19.51 15.09 -5.20
C MET A 308 -18.62 14.51 -4.08
N ASP A 309 -17.89 15.35 -3.34
CA ASP A 309 -17.01 14.90 -2.26
C ASP A 309 -17.78 14.27 -1.11
N GLU A 310 -18.94 14.83 -0.78
CA GLU A 310 -19.85 14.26 0.23
C GLU A 310 -20.30 12.86 -0.18
N LEU A 311 -20.68 12.64 -1.45
CA LEU A 311 -21.05 11.31 -1.96
C LEU A 311 -19.85 10.35 -1.93
N ILE A 312 -18.67 10.80 -2.38
CA ILE A 312 -17.45 10.01 -2.32
C ILE A 312 -17.17 9.59 -0.88
N PHE A 313 -17.21 10.52 0.07
CA PHE A 313 -17.00 10.21 1.49
C PHE A 313 -18.00 9.17 2.01
N GLN A 314 -19.31 9.33 1.73
CA GLN A 314 -20.33 8.37 2.18
C GLN A 314 -20.09 6.95 1.64
N GLU A 315 -19.59 6.82 0.42
CA GLU A 315 -19.24 5.53 -0.19
C GLU A 315 -18.07 4.81 0.50
N PHE A 316 -17.13 5.56 1.09
CA PHE A 316 -15.97 4.99 1.77
C PHE A 316 -16.15 4.83 3.28
N LYS A 317 -17.00 5.67 3.92
CA LYS A 317 -17.23 5.68 5.37
C LYS A 317 -17.58 4.31 5.95
N GLY A 318 -18.42 3.53 5.27
CA GLY A 318 -18.81 2.19 5.73
C GLY A 318 -17.80 1.08 5.42
N THR A 319 -16.77 1.35 4.61
CA THR A 319 -15.84 0.35 4.09
C THR A 319 -14.64 0.14 5.02
N GLY A 320 -14.23 1.18 5.77
CA GLY A 320 -13.10 1.14 6.71
C GLY A 320 -13.40 0.39 8.01
N ASN A 321 -12.34 -0.03 8.68
CA ASN A 321 -12.37 -0.57 10.05
C ASN A 321 -11.69 0.36 11.07
N MET A 322 -11.07 1.47 10.62
CA MET A 322 -10.53 2.55 11.42
C MET A 322 -10.97 3.88 10.82
N GLU A 323 -11.41 4.82 11.64
CA GLU A 323 -11.78 6.16 11.22
C GLU A 323 -11.18 7.19 12.18
N MET A 324 -10.43 8.14 11.65
CA MET A 324 -9.95 9.31 12.38
C MET A 324 -10.61 10.55 11.78
N VAL A 325 -11.32 11.29 12.60
CA VAL A 325 -12.05 12.49 12.19
C VAL A 325 -11.32 13.72 12.70
N LEU A 326 -10.97 14.62 11.79
CA LEU A 326 -10.37 15.92 12.13
C LEU A 326 -11.45 16.97 12.26
N ASP A 327 -11.23 17.92 13.16
CA ASP A 327 -12.18 18.98 13.47
C ASP A 327 -11.64 20.35 13.04
N ARG A 328 -12.51 21.12 12.35
CA ARG A 328 -12.15 22.46 11.87
C ARG A 328 -11.99 23.48 13.00
N LYS A 329 -12.86 23.45 14.02
CA LYS A 329 -12.81 24.41 15.12
C LYS A 329 -11.55 24.22 15.97
N ALA A 330 -11.19 22.98 16.28
CA ALA A 330 -9.94 22.67 16.96
C ALA A 330 -8.73 23.22 16.17
N ALA A 331 -8.72 23.05 14.85
CA ALA A 331 -7.67 23.59 13.99
C ALA A 331 -7.64 25.13 13.96
N GLU A 332 -8.80 25.80 13.93
CA GLU A 332 -8.92 27.27 14.00
C GLU A 332 -8.40 27.82 15.34
N LEU A 333 -8.60 27.09 16.44
CA LEU A 333 -8.05 27.38 17.76
C LEU A 333 -6.57 26.99 17.91
N ARG A 334 -5.94 26.45 16.85
CA ARG A 334 -4.53 25.99 16.86
C ARG A 334 -4.25 24.84 17.84
N LEU A 335 -5.26 24.03 18.14
CA LEU A 335 -5.10 22.79 18.89
C LEU A 335 -4.62 21.70 17.94
N TRP A 336 -3.40 21.24 18.10
CA TRP A 336 -2.78 20.25 17.24
C TRP A 336 -2.31 19.02 18.02
N PRO A 337 -2.67 17.79 17.56
CA PRO A 337 -3.47 17.48 16.38
C PRO A 337 -4.97 17.79 16.58
N ALA A 338 -5.61 18.30 15.52
CA ALA A 338 -7.02 18.71 15.57
C ALA A 338 -7.97 17.50 15.41
N ILE A 339 -7.89 16.53 16.30
CA ILE A 339 -8.63 15.26 16.25
C ILE A 339 -9.91 15.34 17.06
N ASN A 340 -11.02 14.97 16.45
CA ASN A 340 -12.28 14.70 17.15
C ASN A 340 -12.21 13.31 17.80
N LEU A 341 -11.82 13.24 19.06
CA LEU A 341 -11.61 12.00 19.80
C LEU A 341 -12.90 11.18 19.96
N ASN A 342 -14.06 11.86 20.07
CA ASN A 342 -15.36 11.20 20.24
C ASN A 342 -15.84 10.49 18.95
N ALA A 343 -15.46 11.04 17.79
CA ALA A 343 -15.86 10.50 16.48
C ALA A 343 -14.83 9.54 15.89
N SER A 344 -13.66 9.42 16.52
CA SER A 344 -12.53 8.62 16.01
C SER A 344 -12.43 7.27 16.70
N GLY A 345 -12.02 6.23 15.97
CA GLY A 345 -11.84 4.90 16.57
C GLY A 345 -11.49 3.80 15.58
N THR A 346 -11.16 2.63 16.13
CA THR A 346 -10.89 1.41 15.38
C THR A 346 -11.88 0.33 15.81
N ARG A 347 -12.46 -0.38 14.84
CA ARG A 347 -13.36 -1.52 15.11
C ARG A 347 -12.53 -2.69 15.63
N LYS A 348 -13.03 -3.38 16.67
CA LYS A 348 -12.35 -4.50 17.33
C LYS A 348 -10.98 -4.08 17.87
N GLU A 349 -10.90 -2.88 18.48
CA GLU A 349 -9.66 -2.38 19.08
C GLU A 349 -9.09 -3.32 20.15
N GLU A 350 -9.92 -4.18 20.73
CA GLU A 350 -9.52 -5.23 21.69
C GLU A 350 -8.63 -6.32 21.10
N LEU A 351 -8.56 -6.45 19.77
CA LEU A 351 -7.59 -7.33 19.11
C LEU A 351 -6.20 -6.70 18.99
N LEU A 352 -6.13 -5.35 19.04
CA LEU A 352 -4.89 -4.59 18.87
C LEU A 352 -4.35 -4.09 20.21
N LEU A 353 -5.24 -3.68 21.12
CA LEU A 353 -4.88 -3.17 22.44
C LEU A 353 -5.12 -4.24 23.50
N SER A 354 -4.20 -4.38 24.45
CA SER A 354 -4.31 -5.32 25.54
C SER A 354 -3.99 -4.69 26.90
N GLY A 355 -4.52 -5.29 27.99
CA GLY A 355 -4.25 -4.89 29.37
C GLY A 355 -4.49 -3.40 29.62
N LYS A 356 -3.50 -2.74 30.23
CA LYS A 356 -3.58 -1.31 30.61
C LYS A 356 -3.86 -0.35 29.45
N TYR A 357 -3.49 -0.70 28.23
CA TYR A 357 -3.75 0.15 27.06
C TYR A 357 -5.22 0.14 26.67
N LEU A 358 -5.85 -1.04 26.65
CA LEU A 358 -7.28 -1.16 26.36
C LEU A 358 -8.13 -0.52 27.46
N GLU A 359 -7.81 -0.81 28.73
CA GLU A 359 -8.51 -0.22 29.87
C GLU A 359 -8.39 1.30 29.89
N GLY A 360 -7.18 1.83 29.63
CA GLY A 360 -6.91 3.26 29.54
C GLY A 360 -7.67 3.94 28.41
N ALA A 361 -7.66 3.35 27.21
CA ALA A 361 -8.41 3.85 26.06
C ALA A 361 -9.92 3.92 26.35
N GLN A 362 -10.48 2.86 26.93
CA GLN A 362 -11.90 2.81 27.31
C GLN A 362 -12.24 3.81 28.42
N PHE A 363 -11.36 3.98 29.41
CA PHE A 363 -11.52 5.01 30.45
C PHE A 363 -11.54 6.40 29.84
N LEU A 364 -10.56 6.71 28.98
CA LEU A 364 -10.46 8.03 28.33
C LEU A 364 -11.70 8.31 27.47
N ARG A 365 -12.19 7.36 26.69
CA ARG A 365 -13.42 7.51 25.90
C ARG A 365 -14.62 7.87 26.77
N ARG A 366 -14.78 7.20 27.93
CA ARG A 366 -15.86 7.51 28.87
C ARG A 366 -15.70 8.88 29.52
N ALA A 367 -14.46 9.26 29.88
CA ALA A 367 -14.16 10.55 30.49
C ALA A 367 -14.37 11.73 29.54
N LEU A 368 -14.13 11.53 28.24
CA LEU A 368 -14.31 12.56 27.22
C LEU A 368 -15.71 12.58 26.60
N ALA A 369 -16.51 11.55 26.85
CA ALA A 369 -17.87 11.45 26.31
C ALA A 369 -18.74 12.63 26.75
N GLY A 370 -19.33 13.32 25.78
CA GLY A 370 -20.19 14.50 26.03
C GLY A 370 -19.45 15.83 26.25
N GLN A 371 -18.11 15.83 26.27
CA GLN A 371 -17.34 17.09 26.24
C GLN A 371 -17.37 17.71 24.85
N LYS A 372 -17.18 19.03 24.76
CA LYS A 372 -16.97 19.71 23.50
C LYS A 372 -15.67 19.22 22.87
N ILE A 373 -15.63 19.19 21.54
CA ILE A 373 -14.49 18.65 20.79
C ILE A 373 -13.21 19.42 21.13
N GLU A 374 -13.31 20.75 21.21
CA GLU A 374 -12.20 21.64 21.50
C GLU A 374 -11.64 21.39 22.91
N ASP A 375 -12.54 21.31 23.91
CA ASP A 375 -12.16 21.10 25.32
C ASP A 375 -11.50 19.71 25.51
N ALA A 376 -12.03 18.69 24.85
CA ALA A 376 -11.47 17.34 24.88
C ALA A 376 -10.08 17.28 24.22
N ALA A 377 -9.92 17.95 23.08
CA ALA A 377 -8.64 18.01 22.37
C ALA A 377 -7.58 18.74 23.20
N GLU A 378 -7.91 19.93 23.76
CA GLU A 378 -7.01 20.72 24.59
C GLU A 378 -6.58 19.93 25.83
N ALA A 379 -7.53 19.35 26.57
CA ALA A 379 -7.25 18.57 27.78
C ALA A 379 -6.33 17.36 27.49
N MET A 380 -6.46 16.73 26.33
CA MET A 380 -5.59 15.62 25.94
C MET A 380 -4.20 16.09 25.55
N ILE A 381 -4.08 17.16 24.76
CA ILE A 381 -2.79 17.73 24.35
C ILE A 381 -1.99 18.14 25.59
N ASP A 382 -2.61 18.85 26.53
CA ASP A 382 -1.96 19.30 27.77
C ASP A 382 -1.43 18.13 28.59
N ARG A 383 -2.19 17.06 28.71
CA ARG A 383 -1.77 15.87 29.45
C ARG A 383 -0.65 15.10 28.75
N PHE A 384 -0.68 15.03 27.41
CA PHE A 384 0.41 14.41 26.64
C PHE A 384 1.72 15.19 26.75
N THR A 385 1.67 16.52 26.82
CA THR A 385 2.87 17.35 27.01
C THR A 385 3.54 17.14 28.37
N GLN A 386 2.79 16.68 29.39
CA GLN A 386 3.30 16.38 30.73
C GLN A 386 3.97 15.00 30.85
N THR A 387 3.88 14.17 29.83
CA THR A 387 4.40 12.80 29.81
C THR A 387 5.22 12.50 28.56
N LYS A 388 6.25 11.68 28.71
CA LYS A 388 7.13 11.35 27.58
C LYS A 388 6.51 10.32 26.61
N ASN A 389 5.73 9.39 27.15
CA ASN A 389 5.17 8.26 26.41
C ASN A 389 3.79 7.85 26.94
N ASN A 390 3.12 6.96 26.22
CA ASN A 390 1.79 6.47 26.58
C ASN A 390 1.81 5.61 27.85
N GLU A 391 2.90 4.93 28.13
CA GLU A 391 3.00 4.14 29.35
C GLU A 391 2.98 5.02 30.59
N ASP A 392 3.74 6.11 30.61
CA ASP A 392 3.77 7.06 31.71
C ASP A 392 2.45 7.83 31.81
N PHE A 393 1.84 8.16 30.69
CA PHE A 393 0.52 8.76 30.65
C PHE A 393 -0.55 7.86 31.29
N LEU A 394 -0.58 6.57 30.93
CA LEU A 394 -1.53 5.62 31.51
C LEU A 394 -1.32 5.37 33.01
N LYS A 395 -0.07 5.45 33.50
CA LYS A 395 0.24 5.41 34.95
C LYS A 395 -0.37 6.60 35.71
N LEU A 396 -0.43 7.78 35.07
CA LEU A 396 -1.06 8.96 35.68
C LEU A 396 -2.59 8.84 35.79
N LEU A 397 -3.23 8.13 34.86
CA LEU A 397 -4.68 7.90 34.87
C LEU A 397 -5.13 6.92 35.97
N GLN A 398 -4.24 6.10 36.49
CA GLN A 398 -4.52 5.11 37.54
C GLN A 398 -4.37 5.69 38.96
N ARG A 399 -3.90 6.92 39.09
CA ARG A 399 -3.81 7.68 40.35
C ARG A 399 -5.01 8.58 40.57
#